data_9f3ebc19307dfd6d7387d5210c15b1ce
#
_entry.id   9f3ebc19307dfd6d7387d5210c15b1ce
#
_cell.length_a   1.000
_cell.length_b   1.000
_cell.length_c   1.000
_cell.angle_alpha   90.00
_cell.angle_beta   90.00
_cell.angle_gamma   90.00
#
_symmetry.space_group_name_H-M   'P 1'
#
loop_
_entity.id
_entity.type
_entity.pdbx_description
1 polymer ?
#
loop_
_entity_poly.entity_id
_entity_poly.type
_entity_poly.pdbx_seq_one_letter_code
_entity_poly.pdbx_strand_id
1 'polypeptide(L)'
;MAGVSKVYPPQKKVLKDIYLSFFYGAKIGVLGLNGSGKSSLLKIIAGMETEYQGEVVWSPGYSVGMLQQEPVLDPTKTVKEVVEEAVSDTVNLLKEFEQINEKFMDPAVMEDQEAFQKLIDQQGEVQEKLDAANAWELETMLEKAMDALRLPPAEAIVENLSGGEKRRVALCRLLLQEPDVLLLDEPTNHLDAESVLWLEQHLKNYKGTVIAVTHDRYFLDNVAGWILELDRGEGIPW
;
A
#
# COMPACT_ATOMS: atom_id res chain seq x y z
N MET A 1 -9.08 -13.36 -13.76
CA MET A 1 -8.55 -13.05 -15.11
C MET A 1 -8.99 -14.15 -16.05
N ALA A 2 -9.52 -13.81 -17.20
CA ALA A 2 -10.00 -14.77 -18.20
C ALA A 2 -9.43 -14.44 -19.59
N GLY A 3 -8.59 -15.32 -20.15
CA GLY A 3 -8.00 -15.20 -21.48
C GLY A 3 -7.10 -13.98 -21.67
N VAL A 4 -6.40 -13.54 -20.61
CA VAL A 4 -5.62 -12.30 -20.66
C VAL A 4 -4.35 -12.50 -21.49
N SER A 5 -4.20 -11.67 -22.54
CA SER A 5 -3.03 -11.64 -23.41
C SER A 5 -2.53 -10.22 -23.59
N LYS A 6 -1.18 -10.03 -23.57
CA LYS A 6 -0.54 -8.73 -23.78
C LYS A 6 0.56 -8.84 -24.82
N VAL A 7 0.55 -7.91 -25.75
CA VAL A 7 1.55 -7.77 -26.82
C VAL A 7 2.12 -6.36 -26.80
N TYR A 8 3.44 -6.23 -26.79
CA TYR A 8 4.11 -4.94 -26.96
C TYR A 8 4.67 -4.83 -28.39
N PRO A 9 4.68 -3.61 -28.98
CA PRO A 9 5.28 -3.39 -30.30
C PRO A 9 6.77 -3.81 -30.32
N PRO A 10 7.31 -4.34 -31.45
CA PRO A 10 6.60 -4.55 -32.72
C PRO A 10 5.78 -5.85 -32.83
N GLN A 11 5.86 -6.81 -31.89
CA GLN A 11 5.03 -8.04 -31.82
C GLN A 11 5.48 -8.95 -30.65
N LYS A 12 6.07 -8.38 -29.59
CA LYS A 12 6.52 -9.15 -28.43
C LYS A 12 5.31 -9.55 -27.56
N LYS A 13 4.83 -10.78 -27.71
CA LYS A 13 3.78 -11.36 -26.87
C LYS A 13 4.39 -11.74 -25.52
N VAL A 14 3.98 -11.06 -24.44
CA VAL A 14 4.51 -11.26 -23.08
C VAL A 14 3.58 -12.07 -22.20
N LEU A 15 2.26 -12.00 -22.46
CA LEU A 15 1.24 -12.83 -21.79
C LEU A 15 0.35 -13.48 -22.87
N LYS A 16 -0.02 -14.75 -22.68
CA LYS A 16 -0.78 -15.57 -23.62
C LYS A 16 -1.88 -16.31 -22.87
N ASP A 17 -3.12 -15.93 -23.14
CA ASP A 17 -4.32 -16.62 -22.64
C ASP A 17 -4.26 -17.00 -21.15
N ILE A 18 -3.89 -16.02 -20.29
CA ILE A 18 -3.77 -16.23 -18.85
C ILE A 18 -5.15 -16.38 -18.23
N TYR A 19 -5.36 -17.51 -17.56
CA TYR A 19 -6.55 -17.80 -16.75
C TYR A 19 -6.11 -17.98 -15.29
N LEU A 20 -6.49 -17.02 -14.42
CA LEU A 20 -6.09 -17.03 -13.00
C LEU A 20 -7.27 -16.57 -12.14
N SER A 21 -7.44 -17.23 -11.02
CA SER A 21 -8.35 -16.83 -9.95
C SER A 21 -7.56 -16.82 -8.63
N PHE A 22 -7.72 -15.77 -7.86
CA PHE A 22 -7.06 -15.62 -6.57
C PHE A 22 -8.11 -15.61 -5.45
N PHE A 23 -7.80 -16.30 -4.35
CA PHE A 23 -8.63 -16.28 -3.16
C PHE A 23 -8.23 -15.10 -2.28
N TYR A 24 -9.21 -14.50 -1.60
CA TYR A 24 -8.93 -13.48 -0.60
C TYR A 24 -8.02 -14.03 0.50
N GLY A 25 -7.02 -13.24 0.89
CA GLY A 25 -6.02 -13.64 1.87
C GLY A 25 -4.88 -14.50 1.33
N ALA A 26 -4.89 -14.91 0.05
CA ALA A 26 -3.81 -15.68 -0.54
C ALA A 26 -2.50 -14.88 -0.59
N LYS A 27 -1.37 -15.58 -0.37
CA LYS A 27 -0.02 -15.05 -0.51
C LYS A 27 0.63 -15.74 -1.70
N ILE A 28 0.86 -14.98 -2.78
CA ILE A 28 1.24 -15.53 -4.09
C ILE A 28 2.58 -14.92 -4.50
N GLY A 29 3.55 -15.79 -4.72
CA GLY A 29 4.82 -15.43 -5.32
C GLY A 29 4.76 -15.59 -6.84
N VAL A 30 5.18 -14.59 -7.60
CA VAL A 30 5.25 -14.65 -9.05
C VAL A 30 6.71 -14.79 -9.50
N LEU A 31 7.01 -15.90 -10.14
CA LEU A 31 8.32 -16.23 -10.67
C LEU A 31 8.34 -16.16 -12.20
N GLY A 32 9.53 -16.05 -12.76
CA GLY A 32 9.76 -16.10 -14.21
C GLY A 32 11.01 -15.31 -14.61
N LEU A 33 11.50 -15.58 -15.81
CA LEU A 33 12.66 -14.89 -16.36
C LEU A 33 12.41 -13.38 -16.56
N ASN A 34 13.50 -12.62 -16.70
CA ASN A 34 13.39 -11.21 -17.03
C ASN A 34 12.69 -11.03 -18.38
N GLY A 35 11.69 -10.15 -18.41
CA GLY A 35 10.85 -9.92 -19.58
C GLY A 35 9.76 -10.98 -19.84
N SER A 36 9.50 -11.89 -18.89
CA SER A 36 8.39 -12.88 -18.99
C SER A 36 7.00 -12.28 -18.81
N GLY A 37 6.90 -10.99 -18.44
CA GLY A 37 5.62 -10.32 -18.28
C GLY A 37 5.14 -10.12 -16.84
N LYS A 38 5.97 -10.41 -15.82
CA LYS A 38 5.60 -10.30 -14.39
C LYS A 38 5.05 -8.92 -14.02
N SER A 39 5.81 -7.86 -14.31
CA SER A 39 5.37 -6.49 -14.05
C SER A 39 4.15 -6.08 -14.89
N SER A 40 4.02 -6.60 -16.12
CA SER A 40 2.84 -6.38 -16.96
C SER A 40 1.60 -7.05 -16.36
N LEU A 41 1.75 -8.26 -15.83
CA LEU A 41 0.69 -8.96 -15.11
C LEU A 41 0.21 -8.14 -13.91
N LEU A 42 1.13 -7.66 -13.05
CA LEU A 42 0.77 -6.82 -11.90
C LEU A 42 0.06 -5.53 -12.34
N LYS A 43 0.56 -4.84 -13.38
CA LYS A 43 -0.05 -3.61 -13.89
C LYS A 43 -1.47 -3.84 -14.45
N ILE A 44 -1.70 -4.98 -15.11
CA ILE A 44 -3.04 -5.35 -15.60
C ILE A 44 -3.96 -5.63 -14.42
N ILE A 45 -3.50 -6.37 -13.41
CA ILE A 45 -4.26 -6.62 -12.18
C ILE A 45 -4.58 -5.31 -11.46
N ALA A 46 -3.64 -4.37 -11.39
CA ALA A 46 -3.81 -3.05 -10.78
C ALA A 46 -4.72 -2.10 -11.58
N GLY A 47 -5.13 -2.47 -12.80
CA GLY A 47 -5.86 -1.59 -13.70
C GLY A 47 -5.05 -0.44 -14.31
N MET A 48 -3.71 -0.46 -14.14
CA MET A 48 -2.78 0.55 -14.68
C MET A 48 -2.43 0.31 -16.14
N GLU A 49 -2.57 -0.92 -16.61
CA GLU A 49 -2.40 -1.30 -18.01
C GLU A 49 -3.75 -1.73 -18.55
N THR A 50 -4.27 -0.99 -19.52
CA THR A 50 -5.59 -1.20 -20.11
C THR A 50 -5.56 -1.79 -21.52
N GLU A 51 -4.40 -1.75 -22.19
CA GLU A 51 -4.22 -2.29 -23.52
C GLU A 51 -3.86 -3.79 -23.47
N TYR A 52 -4.83 -4.65 -23.26
CA TYR A 52 -4.68 -6.11 -23.29
C TYR A 52 -5.94 -6.76 -23.86
N GLN A 53 -5.84 -8.04 -24.25
CA GLN A 53 -6.98 -8.87 -24.63
C GLN A 53 -7.44 -9.71 -23.45
N GLY A 54 -8.71 -10.10 -23.43
CA GLY A 54 -9.29 -10.83 -22.31
C GLY A 54 -9.95 -9.93 -21.27
N GLU A 55 -10.21 -10.47 -20.10
CA GLU A 55 -10.99 -9.79 -19.08
C GLU A 55 -10.36 -9.97 -17.68
N VAL A 56 -10.39 -8.88 -16.89
CA VAL A 56 -10.07 -8.90 -15.46
C VAL A 56 -11.33 -8.49 -14.70
N VAL A 57 -11.87 -9.42 -13.93
CA VAL A 57 -13.07 -9.18 -13.12
C VAL A 57 -12.68 -9.12 -11.65
N TRP A 58 -13.09 -8.05 -10.99
CA TRP A 58 -12.95 -7.85 -9.56
C TRP A 58 -14.28 -8.06 -8.85
N SER A 59 -14.25 -8.69 -7.71
CA SER A 59 -15.41 -8.63 -6.82
C SER A 59 -15.61 -7.20 -6.33
N PRO A 60 -16.86 -6.69 -6.25
CA PRO A 60 -17.11 -5.32 -5.82
C PRO A 60 -16.58 -5.05 -4.41
N GLY A 61 -16.07 -3.83 -4.20
CA GLY A 61 -15.67 -3.33 -2.89
C GLY A 61 -14.22 -3.63 -2.48
N TYR A 62 -13.43 -4.33 -3.30
CA TYR A 62 -12.02 -4.56 -3.01
C TYR A 62 -11.13 -3.42 -3.47
N SER A 63 -10.27 -2.96 -2.57
CA SER A 63 -9.20 -1.99 -2.86
C SER A 63 -7.93 -2.69 -3.35
N VAL A 64 -7.24 -2.08 -4.30
CA VAL A 64 -5.99 -2.61 -4.87
C VAL A 64 -4.90 -1.56 -4.74
N GLY A 65 -3.78 -1.94 -4.14
CA GLY A 65 -2.59 -1.12 -4.04
C GLY A 65 -1.39 -1.77 -4.71
N MET A 66 -0.55 -1.00 -5.38
CA MET A 66 0.63 -1.49 -6.09
C MET A 66 1.89 -0.70 -5.79
N LEU A 67 2.95 -1.40 -5.39
CA LEU A 67 4.30 -0.86 -5.36
C LEU A 67 4.91 -0.93 -6.76
N GLN A 68 5.10 0.23 -7.37
CA GLN A 68 5.80 0.34 -8.67
C GLN A 68 7.32 0.35 -8.48
N GLN A 69 8.06 -0.01 -9.55
CA GLN A 69 9.52 0.10 -9.55
C GLN A 69 10.00 1.53 -9.33
N GLU A 70 9.33 2.50 -9.96
CA GLU A 70 9.57 3.93 -9.81
C GLU A 70 8.28 4.59 -9.30
N PRO A 71 8.11 4.68 -7.98
CA PRO A 71 6.90 5.27 -7.43
C PRO A 71 6.87 6.78 -7.66
N VAL A 72 5.70 7.28 -8.04
CA VAL A 72 5.45 8.71 -8.13
C VAL A 72 5.00 9.22 -6.78
N LEU A 73 5.82 10.07 -6.17
CA LEU A 73 5.53 10.77 -4.91
C LEU A 73 5.53 12.28 -5.19
N ASP A 74 4.76 13.04 -4.40
CA ASP A 74 4.78 14.49 -4.48
C ASP A 74 6.15 15.02 -4.02
N PRO A 75 6.93 15.68 -4.91
CA PRO A 75 8.27 16.12 -4.60
C PRO A 75 8.31 17.22 -3.52
N THR A 76 7.21 17.93 -3.30
CA THR A 76 7.13 19.07 -2.37
C THR A 76 6.88 18.65 -0.93
N LYS A 77 6.42 17.41 -0.71
CA LYS A 77 6.08 16.88 0.62
C LYS A 77 7.29 16.35 1.36
N THR A 78 7.15 16.29 2.67
CA THR A 78 8.09 15.58 3.55
C THR A 78 7.81 14.08 3.55
N VAL A 79 8.75 13.28 4.03
CA VAL A 79 8.59 11.83 4.22
C VAL A 79 7.38 11.55 5.10
N LYS A 80 7.24 12.27 6.23
CA LYS A 80 6.11 12.11 7.16
C LYS A 80 4.78 12.39 6.47
N GLU A 81 4.65 13.49 5.74
CA GLU A 81 3.42 13.85 5.03
C GLU A 81 3.02 12.79 4.00
N VAL A 82 3.99 12.21 3.27
CA VAL A 82 3.70 11.12 2.33
C VAL A 82 3.22 9.85 3.04
N VAL A 83 3.83 9.52 4.17
CA VAL A 83 3.43 8.33 4.96
C VAL A 83 2.03 8.54 5.58
N GLU A 84 1.74 9.75 6.07
CA GLU A 84 0.43 10.13 6.63
C GLU A 84 -0.72 10.07 5.59
N GLU A 85 -0.42 10.21 4.29
CA GLU A 85 -1.44 10.01 3.23
C GLU A 85 -2.15 8.66 3.32
N ALA A 86 -1.44 7.63 3.79
CA ALA A 86 -2.00 6.28 3.95
C ALA A 86 -3.15 6.22 4.95
N VAL A 87 -3.12 7.09 5.94
CA VAL A 87 -4.02 7.13 7.08
C VAL A 87 -4.70 8.51 7.21
N SER A 88 -4.88 9.17 6.07
CA SER A 88 -5.38 10.55 6.00
C SER A 88 -6.70 10.78 6.74
N ASP A 89 -7.61 9.82 6.72
CA ASP A 89 -8.89 9.92 7.41
C ASP A 89 -8.68 10.00 8.93
N THR A 90 -7.80 9.19 9.48
CA THR A 90 -7.47 9.20 10.91
C THR A 90 -6.70 10.48 11.30
N VAL A 91 -5.76 10.92 10.45
CA VAL A 91 -5.04 12.19 10.65
C VAL A 91 -6.00 13.38 10.64
N ASN A 92 -6.98 13.39 9.75
CA ASN A 92 -7.99 14.45 9.68
C ASN A 92 -8.90 14.45 10.91
N LEU A 93 -9.29 13.28 11.42
CA LEU A 93 -10.06 13.17 12.67
C LEU A 93 -9.28 13.70 13.88
N LEU A 94 -7.97 13.42 13.97
CA LEU A 94 -7.12 13.96 15.04
C LEU A 94 -7.03 15.49 14.96
N LYS A 95 -6.85 16.05 13.76
CA LYS A 95 -6.85 17.50 13.54
C LYS A 95 -8.19 18.15 13.89
N GLU A 96 -9.30 17.49 13.54
CA GLU A 96 -10.63 17.96 13.89
C GLU A 96 -10.82 17.98 15.41
N PHE A 97 -10.38 16.94 16.12
CA PHE A 97 -10.42 16.87 17.58
C PHE A 97 -9.59 17.98 18.24
N GLU A 98 -8.39 18.25 17.73
CA GLU A 98 -7.54 19.36 18.20
C GLU A 98 -8.23 20.72 17.99
N GLN A 99 -8.81 20.96 16.81
CA GLN A 99 -9.53 22.21 16.51
C GLN A 99 -10.76 22.39 17.42
N ILE A 100 -11.45 21.31 17.76
CA ILE A 100 -12.58 21.35 18.72
C ILE A 100 -12.05 21.75 20.10
N ASN A 101 -10.92 21.15 20.54
CA ASN A 101 -10.32 21.47 21.83
C ASN A 101 -9.85 22.93 21.90
N GLU A 102 -9.28 23.47 20.82
CA GLU A 102 -8.90 24.88 20.75
C GLU A 102 -10.12 25.82 20.89
N LYS A 103 -11.27 25.45 20.28
CA LYS A 103 -12.50 26.25 20.37
C LYS A 103 -13.07 26.32 21.80
N PHE A 104 -12.81 25.34 22.68
CA PHE A 104 -13.18 25.43 24.08
C PHE A 104 -12.45 26.55 24.83
N MET A 105 -11.32 27.04 24.31
CA MET A 105 -10.57 28.17 24.88
C MET A 105 -11.11 29.53 24.41
N ASP A 106 -12.06 29.57 23.48
CA ASP A 106 -12.66 30.82 22.98
C ASP A 106 -13.65 31.38 24.01
N PRO A 107 -13.43 32.61 24.55
CA PRO A 107 -14.33 33.23 25.49
C PRO A 107 -15.79 33.36 24.98
N ALA A 108 -15.94 33.59 23.66
CA ALA A 108 -17.27 33.70 23.05
C ALA A 108 -18.06 32.38 23.11
N VAL A 109 -17.39 31.26 23.01
CA VAL A 109 -17.98 29.91 23.13
C VAL A 109 -18.30 29.60 24.59
N MET A 110 -17.44 30.01 25.53
CA MET A 110 -17.64 29.79 26.95
C MET A 110 -18.85 30.57 27.51
N GLU A 111 -19.18 31.72 26.94
CA GLU A 111 -20.31 32.57 27.35
C GLU A 111 -21.63 32.11 26.71
N ASP A 112 -21.60 31.34 25.61
CA ASP A 112 -22.78 30.81 24.92
C ASP A 112 -23.03 29.35 25.28
N GLN A 113 -23.99 29.09 26.14
CA GLN A 113 -24.32 27.76 26.63
C GLN A 113 -24.77 26.79 25.52
N GLU A 114 -25.45 27.28 24.47
CA GLU A 114 -25.87 26.45 23.34
C GLU A 114 -24.71 26.09 22.46
N ALA A 115 -23.81 27.03 22.16
CA ALA A 115 -22.59 26.80 21.42
C ALA A 115 -21.65 25.84 22.15
N PHE A 116 -21.51 25.98 23.45
CA PHE A 116 -20.71 25.11 24.30
C PHE A 116 -21.21 23.66 24.30
N GLN A 117 -22.57 23.48 24.45
CA GLN A 117 -23.14 22.13 24.40
C GLN A 117 -22.96 21.46 23.04
N LYS A 118 -23.14 22.18 21.92
CA LYS A 118 -22.89 21.65 20.59
C LYS A 118 -21.43 21.22 20.42
N LEU A 119 -20.50 21.96 20.99
CA LEU A 119 -19.06 21.62 20.89
C LEU A 119 -18.74 20.35 21.68
N ILE A 120 -19.36 20.14 22.86
CA ILE A 120 -19.24 18.89 23.61
C ILE A 120 -19.78 17.71 22.80
N ASP A 121 -20.95 17.86 22.17
CA ASP A 121 -21.54 16.78 21.36
C ASP A 121 -20.66 16.45 20.18
N GLN A 122 -20.10 17.44 19.46
CA GLN A 122 -19.14 17.23 18.39
C GLN A 122 -17.86 16.54 18.85
N GLN A 123 -17.31 16.96 20.00
CA GLN A 123 -16.12 16.33 20.57
C GLN A 123 -16.39 14.84 20.86
N GLY A 124 -17.54 14.51 21.44
CA GLY A 124 -17.93 13.14 21.72
C GLY A 124 -18.00 12.28 20.44
N GLU A 125 -18.63 12.79 19.38
CA GLU A 125 -18.72 12.07 18.11
C GLU A 125 -17.36 11.82 17.47
N VAL A 126 -16.46 12.82 17.49
CA VAL A 126 -15.11 12.67 16.94
C VAL A 126 -14.28 11.72 17.79
N GLN A 127 -14.41 11.80 19.11
CA GLN A 127 -13.71 10.91 20.04
C GLN A 127 -14.12 9.45 19.83
N GLU A 128 -15.41 9.14 19.68
CA GLU A 128 -15.87 7.78 19.38
C GLU A 128 -15.25 7.22 18.08
N LYS A 129 -15.12 8.07 17.05
CA LYS A 129 -14.49 7.69 15.79
C LYS A 129 -12.98 7.43 15.96
N LEU A 130 -12.30 8.26 16.74
CA LEU A 130 -10.87 8.10 17.05
C LEU A 130 -10.61 6.83 17.86
N ASP A 131 -11.46 6.52 18.83
CA ASP A 131 -11.38 5.30 19.64
C ASP A 131 -11.60 4.06 18.76
N ALA A 132 -12.60 4.09 17.88
CA ALA A 132 -12.90 3.00 16.96
C ALA A 132 -11.75 2.76 15.96
N ALA A 133 -11.05 3.82 15.55
CA ALA A 133 -9.88 3.75 14.66
C ALA A 133 -8.56 3.46 15.39
N ASN A 134 -8.56 3.33 16.71
CA ASN A 134 -7.35 3.26 17.57
C ASN A 134 -6.33 4.37 17.25
N ALA A 135 -6.84 5.58 17.00
CA ALA A 135 -6.07 6.70 16.46
C ALA A 135 -5.01 7.25 17.43
N TRP A 136 -5.16 7.01 18.73
CA TRP A 136 -4.25 7.50 19.76
C TRP A 136 -2.84 6.88 19.69
N GLU A 137 -2.72 5.69 19.06
CA GLU A 137 -1.44 5.02 18.84
C GLU A 137 -0.86 5.29 17.44
N LEU A 138 -1.54 6.12 16.63
CA LEU A 138 -1.17 6.34 15.23
C LEU A 138 0.27 6.80 15.07
N GLU A 139 0.70 7.82 15.79
CA GLU A 139 2.08 8.35 15.69
C GLU A 139 3.12 7.25 15.98
N THR A 140 2.90 6.50 17.05
CA THR A 140 3.78 5.37 17.41
C THR A 140 3.79 4.27 16.33
N MET A 141 2.65 4.02 15.69
CA MET A 141 2.53 3.04 14.60
C MET A 141 3.30 3.53 13.36
N LEU A 142 3.15 4.80 12.99
CA LEU A 142 3.88 5.41 11.87
C LEU A 142 5.39 5.38 12.11
N GLU A 143 5.85 5.81 13.28
CA GLU A 143 7.26 5.78 13.67
C GLU A 143 7.86 4.37 13.58
N LYS A 144 7.18 3.36 14.14
CA LYS A 144 7.61 1.96 14.06
C LYS A 144 7.73 1.45 12.62
N ALA A 145 6.78 1.80 11.74
CA ALA A 145 6.82 1.39 10.34
C ALA A 145 7.96 2.10 9.58
N MET A 146 8.16 3.40 9.85
CA MET A 146 9.23 4.19 9.26
C MET A 146 10.60 3.67 9.69
N ASP A 147 10.79 3.38 10.97
CA ASP A 147 12.03 2.83 11.51
C ASP A 147 12.32 1.44 10.94
N ALA A 148 11.33 0.55 10.90
CA ALA A 148 11.48 -0.81 10.41
C ALA A 148 11.93 -0.87 8.94
N LEU A 149 11.48 0.07 8.12
CA LEU A 149 11.88 0.22 6.72
C LEU A 149 13.07 1.18 6.54
N ARG A 150 13.65 1.68 7.64
CA ARG A 150 14.78 2.63 7.65
C ARG A 150 14.55 3.79 6.68
N LEU A 151 13.40 4.45 6.85
CA LEU A 151 13.10 5.63 6.04
C LEU A 151 14.06 6.78 6.35
N PRO A 152 14.22 7.73 5.41
CA PRO A 152 14.90 8.99 5.69
C PRO A 152 14.20 9.76 6.83
N PRO A 153 14.88 10.77 7.40
CA PRO A 153 14.26 11.60 8.44
C PRO A 153 12.87 12.10 8.03
N ALA A 154 11.93 12.14 8.99
CA ALA A 154 10.55 12.50 8.78
C ALA A 154 10.37 13.84 8.03
N GLU A 155 11.25 14.80 8.32
CA GLU A 155 11.25 16.17 7.75
C GLU A 155 11.96 16.26 6.40
N ALA A 156 12.57 15.18 5.90
CA ALA A 156 13.28 15.21 4.63
C ALA A 156 12.28 15.40 3.48
N ILE A 157 12.61 16.32 2.57
CA ILE A 157 11.78 16.61 1.38
C ILE A 157 12.00 15.53 0.33
N VAL A 158 10.90 15.01 -0.22
CA VAL A 158 10.87 13.91 -1.20
C VAL A 158 11.72 14.21 -2.43
N GLU A 159 11.76 15.46 -2.90
CA GLU A 159 12.58 15.87 -4.05
C GLU A 159 14.04 15.44 -3.90
N ASN A 160 14.59 15.57 -2.70
CA ASN A 160 16.00 15.33 -2.38
C ASN A 160 16.35 13.86 -2.13
N LEU A 161 15.37 12.98 -2.13
CA LEU A 161 15.57 11.55 -1.85
C LEU A 161 16.12 10.81 -3.07
N SER A 162 17.00 9.85 -2.80
CA SER A 162 17.42 8.87 -3.82
C SER A 162 16.23 7.99 -4.27
N GLY A 163 16.36 7.33 -5.42
CA GLY A 163 15.32 6.41 -5.91
C GLY A 163 14.99 5.27 -4.94
N GLY A 164 16.01 4.73 -4.26
CA GLY A 164 15.81 3.69 -3.25
C GLY A 164 15.05 4.20 -2.01
N GLU A 165 15.35 5.42 -1.55
CA GLU A 165 14.63 6.06 -0.44
C GLU A 165 13.17 6.34 -0.81
N LYS A 166 12.91 6.92 -1.98
CA LYS A 166 11.55 7.14 -2.50
C LYS A 166 10.75 5.84 -2.54
N ARG A 167 11.42 4.75 -2.93
CA ARG A 167 10.79 3.44 -2.99
C ARG A 167 10.43 2.90 -1.61
N ARG A 168 11.30 3.05 -0.59
CA ARG A 168 11.00 2.65 0.78
C ARG A 168 9.85 3.48 1.37
N VAL A 169 9.81 4.79 1.12
CA VAL A 169 8.70 5.67 1.52
C VAL A 169 7.39 5.22 0.88
N ALA A 170 7.39 4.93 -0.42
CA ALA A 170 6.21 4.44 -1.12
C ALA A 170 5.74 3.07 -0.60
N LEU A 171 6.68 2.17 -0.28
CA LEU A 171 6.37 0.87 0.32
C LEU A 171 5.72 1.06 1.70
N CYS A 172 6.31 1.89 2.56
CA CYS A 172 5.75 2.19 3.87
C CYS A 172 4.31 2.72 3.77
N ARG A 173 4.08 3.74 2.95
CA ARG A 173 2.76 4.29 2.69
C ARG A 173 1.78 3.20 2.24
N LEU A 174 2.18 2.38 1.28
CA LEU A 174 1.33 1.33 0.73
C LEU A 174 0.96 0.26 1.76
N LEU A 175 1.90 -0.16 2.62
CA LEU A 175 1.64 -1.13 3.68
C LEU A 175 0.68 -0.58 4.73
N LEU A 176 0.80 0.70 5.07
CA LEU A 176 -0.09 1.38 6.03
C LEU A 176 -1.50 1.66 5.47
N GLN A 177 -1.66 1.73 4.15
CA GLN A 177 -2.98 1.81 3.50
C GLN A 177 -3.80 0.53 3.64
N GLU A 178 -3.16 -0.60 3.89
CA GLU A 178 -3.76 -1.92 4.04
C GLU A 178 -4.80 -2.27 2.95
N PRO A 179 -4.49 -2.13 1.63
CA PRO A 179 -5.45 -2.49 0.59
C PRO A 179 -5.81 -3.97 0.63
N ASP A 180 -7.03 -4.34 0.20
CA ASP A 180 -7.48 -5.74 0.16
C ASP A 180 -6.60 -6.62 -0.74
N VAL A 181 -6.01 -6.02 -1.77
CA VAL A 181 -5.06 -6.68 -2.67
C VAL A 181 -3.79 -5.83 -2.78
N LEU A 182 -2.70 -6.39 -2.32
CA LEU A 182 -1.37 -5.78 -2.30
C LEU A 182 -0.51 -6.38 -3.40
N LEU A 183 -0.10 -5.56 -4.35
CA LEU A 183 0.74 -5.94 -5.48
C LEU A 183 2.15 -5.37 -5.29
N LEU A 184 3.15 -6.24 -5.21
CA LEU A 184 4.53 -5.87 -4.92
C LEU A 184 5.45 -6.30 -6.07
N ASP A 185 6.06 -5.34 -6.73
CA ASP A 185 7.07 -5.60 -7.78
C ASP A 185 8.46 -5.39 -7.20
N GLU A 186 9.20 -6.49 -6.96
CA GLU A 186 10.54 -6.53 -6.34
C GLU A 186 10.62 -5.78 -4.99
N PRO A 187 9.78 -6.12 -3.98
CA PRO A 187 9.66 -5.34 -2.74
C PRO A 187 10.92 -5.36 -1.88
N THR A 188 11.79 -6.35 -2.02
CA THR A 188 13.03 -6.51 -1.24
C THR A 188 14.18 -5.65 -1.77
N ASN A 189 14.07 -5.10 -2.99
CA ASN A 189 15.11 -4.24 -3.55
C ASN A 189 15.28 -2.97 -2.72
N HIS A 190 16.53 -2.62 -2.42
CA HIS A 190 16.95 -1.48 -1.60
C HIS A 190 16.57 -1.59 -0.10
N LEU A 191 16.18 -2.76 0.37
CA LEU A 191 16.01 -3.08 1.79
C LEU A 191 17.26 -3.79 2.32
N ASP A 192 17.60 -3.55 3.58
CA ASP A 192 18.56 -4.35 4.31
C ASP A 192 17.91 -5.61 4.91
N ALA A 193 18.72 -6.50 5.47
CA ALA A 193 18.24 -7.78 5.97
C ALA A 193 17.19 -7.65 7.09
N GLU A 194 17.30 -6.64 7.94
CA GLU A 194 16.36 -6.41 9.04
C GLU A 194 15.01 -5.92 8.51
N SER A 195 15.04 -4.98 7.56
CA SER A 195 13.83 -4.49 6.88
C SER A 195 13.14 -5.59 6.05
N VAL A 196 13.92 -6.47 5.40
CA VAL A 196 13.36 -7.64 4.70
C VAL A 196 12.65 -8.57 5.69
N LEU A 197 13.29 -8.89 6.82
CA LEU A 197 12.70 -9.77 7.84
C LEU A 197 11.40 -9.17 8.41
N TRP A 198 11.40 -7.87 8.68
CA TRP A 198 10.20 -7.18 9.14
C TRP A 198 9.08 -7.25 8.08
N LEU A 199 9.42 -6.98 6.81
CA LEU A 199 8.46 -7.06 5.71
C LEU A 199 7.86 -8.48 5.57
N GLU A 200 8.68 -9.53 5.67
CA GLU A 200 8.21 -10.91 5.67
C GLU A 200 7.20 -11.17 6.77
N GLN A 201 7.49 -10.73 8.00
CA GLN A 201 6.57 -10.90 9.14
C GLN A 201 5.28 -10.11 8.95
N HIS A 202 5.38 -8.89 8.43
CA HIS A 202 4.22 -8.05 8.13
C HIS A 202 3.32 -8.71 7.08
N LEU A 203 3.90 -9.22 5.98
CA LEU A 203 3.15 -9.84 4.89
C LEU A 203 2.54 -11.20 5.26
N LYS A 204 3.19 -11.98 6.14
CA LYS A 204 2.61 -13.21 6.70
C LYS A 204 1.31 -12.94 7.45
N ASN A 205 1.28 -11.86 8.22
CA ASN A 205 0.13 -11.47 9.03
C ASN A 205 -0.88 -10.58 8.29
N TYR A 206 -0.57 -10.20 7.06
CA TYR A 206 -1.43 -9.35 6.25
C TYR A 206 -2.77 -10.04 5.98
N LYS A 207 -3.90 -9.35 6.24
CA LYS A 207 -5.23 -9.95 6.09
C LYS A 207 -5.66 -10.11 4.64
N GLY A 208 -5.27 -9.15 3.79
CA GLY A 208 -5.59 -9.14 2.36
C GLY A 208 -4.75 -10.12 1.53
N THR A 209 -5.02 -10.15 0.24
CA THR A 209 -4.26 -10.92 -0.75
C THR A 209 -2.95 -10.20 -1.06
N VAL A 210 -1.84 -10.94 -1.10
CA VAL A 210 -0.53 -10.42 -1.52
C VAL A 210 -0.08 -11.13 -2.77
N ILE A 211 0.31 -10.36 -3.80
CA ILE A 211 0.94 -10.88 -5.01
C ILE A 211 2.31 -10.19 -5.15
N ALA A 212 3.38 -10.95 -4.93
CA ALA A 212 4.73 -10.42 -4.94
C ALA A 212 5.56 -11.02 -6.09
N VAL A 213 6.13 -10.15 -6.89
CA VAL A 213 7.18 -10.51 -7.87
C VAL A 213 8.51 -10.25 -7.20
N THR A 214 9.38 -11.27 -7.10
CA THR A 214 10.75 -11.11 -6.63
C THR A 214 11.64 -12.24 -7.11
N HIS A 215 12.93 -11.98 -7.15
CA HIS A 215 13.98 -12.98 -7.39
C HIS A 215 14.55 -13.55 -6.09
N ASP A 216 14.14 -13.01 -4.95
CA ASP A 216 14.53 -13.49 -3.62
C ASP A 216 13.72 -14.73 -3.25
N ARG A 217 14.36 -15.91 -3.36
CA ARG A 217 13.71 -17.19 -3.05
C ARG A 217 13.41 -17.35 -1.57
N TYR A 218 14.28 -16.85 -0.69
CA TYR A 218 14.06 -16.95 0.76
C TYR A 218 12.85 -16.13 1.19
N PHE A 219 12.70 -14.95 0.62
CA PHE A 219 11.51 -14.14 0.84
C PHE A 219 10.23 -14.88 0.38
N LEU A 220 10.24 -15.49 -0.81
CA LEU A 220 9.08 -16.24 -1.31
C LEU A 220 8.77 -17.46 -0.44
N ASP A 221 9.78 -18.25 -0.05
CA ASP A 221 9.60 -19.42 0.80
C ASP A 221 9.00 -19.04 2.17
N ASN A 222 9.30 -17.83 2.65
CA ASN A 222 8.79 -17.34 3.91
C ASN A 222 7.38 -16.73 3.81
N VAL A 223 7.00 -16.13 2.71
CA VAL A 223 5.76 -15.35 2.58
C VAL A 223 4.71 -16.05 1.73
N ALA A 224 5.10 -16.68 0.62
CA ALA A 224 4.17 -17.22 -0.35
C ALA A 224 3.64 -18.60 0.04
N GLY A 225 2.31 -18.77 -0.01
CA GLY A 225 1.66 -20.07 0.07
C GLY A 225 1.39 -20.70 -1.30
N TRP A 226 1.52 -19.89 -2.36
CA TRP A 226 1.27 -20.27 -3.75
C TRP A 226 2.31 -19.64 -4.65
N ILE A 227 2.71 -20.36 -5.69
CA ILE A 227 3.64 -19.84 -6.71
C ILE A 227 2.92 -19.81 -8.05
N LEU A 228 3.07 -18.69 -8.74
CA LEU A 228 2.69 -18.53 -10.14
C LEU A 228 3.97 -18.38 -10.97
N GLU A 229 4.29 -19.36 -11.79
CA GLU A 229 5.39 -19.28 -12.72
C GLU A 229 4.92 -18.71 -14.06
N LEU A 230 5.60 -17.67 -14.55
CA LEU A 230 5.42 -17.13 -15.90
C LEU A 230 6.54 -17.62 -16.80
N ASP A 231 6.24 -18.63 -17.62
CA ASP A 231 7.15 -19.13 -18.65
C ASP A 231 6.56 -18.91 -20.04
N ARG A 232 7.36 -18.30 -20.93
CA ARG A 232 7.02 -18.03 -22.35
C ARG A 232 5.63 -17.41 -22.56
N GLY A 233 5.18 -16.64 -21.60
CA GLY A 233 3.89 -15.92 -21.61
C GLY A 233 2.73 -16.75 -21.07
N GLU A 234 2.94 -17.96 -20.63
CA GLU A 234 1.94 -18.82 -19.97
C GLU A 234 2.08 -18.72 -18.45
N GLY A 235 0.95 -18.79 -17.72
CA GLY A 235 0.92 -18.79 -16.27
C GLY A 235 0.67 -20.18 -15.72
N ILE A 236 1.64 -20.73 -14.99
CA ILE A 236 1.59 -22.08 -14.42
C ILE A 236 1.48 -21.94 -12.89
N PRO A 237 0.33 -22.25 -12.26
CA PRO A 237 0.19 -22.23 -10.80
C PRO A 237 0.78 -23.52 -10.18
N TRP A 238 1.44 -23.33 -9.03
CA TRP A 238 1.98 -24.42 -8.19
C TRP A 238 1.48 -24.30 -6.75
#